data_c6a517e19516ca8011c9db6d69ea4512
#
_entry.id   c6a517e19516ca8011c9db6d69ea4512
#
_cell.length_a   1.000
_cell.length_b   1.000
_cell.length_c   1.000
_cell.angle_alpha   90.00
_cell.angle_beta   90.00
_cell.angle_gamma   90.00
#
_symmetry.space_group_name_H-M   'P 1'
#
loop_
_entity.id
_entity.type
_entity.pdbx_description
1 polymer ?
#
loop_
_entity_poly.entity_id
_entity_poly.type
_entity_poly.pdbx_seq_one_letter_code
_entity_poly.pdbx_strand_id
1 'polypeptide(L)'
;MAAAEDFFKTIEPVHSGNLEVRLAENSAEIDAAQALRYKVFYDEMSAKPNKKMLVAKRDYDKFDKFWDHLLVLDHSKKNILDKVVGTYRLNRKSQAINNGGFYSAGEYNIKNLLDYPGEILELGRSCVDIKHRNGQTMQLLWRGIANYVFFYDIKIMFGCASFPEVSQELIELPLSYLHHYHLAPKEIRPLALPNRYINMNFISKSKFSRYP
;
A
#
# COMPACT_ATOMS: atom_id res chain seq x y z
N MET A 1 -3.24 -22.74 -40.36
CA MET A 1 -2.98 -22.68 -38.89
C MET A 1 -2.38 -21.33 -38.60
N ALA A 2 -3.17 -20.39 -38.12
CA ALA A 2 -2.70 -19.07 -37.73
C ALA A 2 -2.02 -19.22 -36.37
N ALA A 3 -0.74 -18.83 -36.28
CA ALA A 3 -0.02 -18.72 -35.03
C ALA A 3 -0.76 -17.70 -34.16
N ALA A 4 -1.18 -18.13 -32.97
CA ALA A 4 -1.67 -17.21 -31.95
C ALA A 4 -0.50 -16.30 -31.59
N GLU A 5 -0.56 -15.04 -31.96
CA GLU A 5 0.28 -13.99 -31.39
C GLU A 5 -0.08 -13.92 -29.89
N ASP A 6 0.80 -14.46 -29.05
CA ASP A 6 0.81 -14.19 -27.62
C ASP A 6 1.10 -12.69 -27.46
N PHE A 7 0.05 -11.87 -27.47
CA PHE A 7 0.10 -10.51 -26.98
C PHE A 7 0.48 -10.60 -25.50
N PHE A 8 1.74 -10.33 -25.19
CA PHE A 8 2.17 -10.08 -23.82
C PHE A 8 1.31 -8.93 -23.29
N LYS A 9 0.27 -9.27 -22.54
CA LYS A 9 -0.52 -8.26 -21.84
C LYS A 9 0.41 -7.50 -20.91
N THR A 10 0.57 -6.21 -21.13
CA THR A 10 1.27 -5.30 -20.23
C THR A 10 0.26 -4.42 -19.50
N ILE A 11 0.59 -3.99 -18.29
CA ILE A 11 -0.24 -3.02 -17.58
C ILE A 11 0.05 -1.67 -18.20
N GLU A 12 -0.92 -1.16 -18.95
CA GLU A 12 -0.78 0.12 -19.65
C GLU A 12 -0.66 1.29 -18.65
N PRO A 13 0.28 2.21 -18.89
CA PRO A 13 0.38 3.46 -18.15
C PRO A 13 -0.89 4.29 -18.25
N VAL A 14 -1.21 5.05 -17.20
CA VAL A 14 -2.33 6.00 -17.23
C VAL A 14 -1.82 7.41 -17.06
N HIS A 15 -2.24 8.31 -17.94
CA HIS A 15 -1.81 9.69 -17.94
C HIS A 15 -2.90 10.65 -17.46
N SER A 16 -2.49 11.76 -16.85
CA SER A 16 -3.33 12.89 -16.47
C SER A 16 -2.50 14.18 -16.44
N GLY A 17 -2.58 14.99 -17.50
CA GLY A 17 -1.67 16.12 -17.70
C GLY A 17 -0.22 15.68 -17.77
N ASN A 18 0.64 16.27 -16.95
CA ASN A 18 2.06 15.90 -16.86
C ASN A 18 2.31 14.67 -15.95
N LEU A 19 1.28 14.10 -15.34
CA LEU A 19 1.40 12.95 -14.47
C LEU A 19 1.14 11.65 -15.23
N GLU A 20 1.92 10.64 -14.91
CA GLU A 20 1.79 9.28 -15.39
C GLU A 20 1.79 8.31 -14.19
N VAL A 21 0.90 7.32 -14.17
CA VAL A 21 1.00 6.19 -13.24
C VAL A 21 1.33 4.91 -13.99
N ARG A 22 2.36 4.22 -13.54
CA ARG A 22 2.81 2.91 -14.05
C ARG A 22 3.65 2.17 -13.03
N LEU A 23 3.98 0.92 -13.33
CA LEU A 23 4.99 0.19 -12.56
C LEU A 23 6.41 0.76 -12.82
N ALA A 24 7.28 0.62 -11.82
CA ALA A 24 8.70 0.94 -11.97
C ALA A 24 9.36 0.04 -13.03
N GLU A 25 10.16 0.61 -13.89
CA GLU A 25 10.83 -0.09 -14.99
C GLU A 25 12.30 -0.42 -14.68
N ASN A 26 12.89 0.26 -13.69
CA ASN A 26 14.30 0.10 -13.37
C ASN A 26 14.61 0.43 -11.90
N SER A 27 15.82 0.08 -11.48
CA SER A 27 16.30 0.29 -10.12
C SER A 27 16.42 1.75 -9.70
N ALA A 28 16.66 2.67 -10.64
CA ALA A 28 16.76 4.10 -10.34
C ALA A 28 15.39 4.68 -9.94
N GLU A 29 14.32 4.18 -10.53
CA GLU A 29 12.94 4.56 -10.17
C GLU A 29 12.54 3.99 -8.79
N ILE A 30 12.96 2.76 -8.50
CA ILE A 30 12.77 2.17 -7.17
C ILE A 30 13.54 2.96 -6.10
N ASP A 31 14.78 3.33 -6.38
CA ASP A 31 15.59 4.18 -5.49
C ASP A 31 14.93 5.55 -5.25
N ALA A 32 14.37 6.16 -6.30
CA ALA A 32 13.63 7.42 -6.18
C ALA A 32 12.35 7.26 -5.34
N ALA A 33 11.62 6.15 -5.50
CA ALA A 33 10.47 5.84 -4.64
C ALA A 33 10.87 5.65 -3.18
N GLN A 34 12.01 4.98 -2.91
CA GLN A 34 12.56 4.83 -1.56
C GLN A 34 12.97 6.17 -0.96
N ALA A 35 13.50 7.10 -1.77
CA ALA A 35 13.81 8.46 -1.35
C ALA A 35 12.55 9.26 -0.98
N LEU A 36 11.51 9.18 -1.82
CA LEU A 36 10.22 9.80 -1.55
C LEU A 36 9.60 9.25 -0.25
N ARG A 37 9.61 7.93 -0.06
CA ARG A 37 9.12 7.30 1.17
C ARG A 37 9.89 7.76 2.40
N TYR A 38 11.23 7.85 2.30
CA TYR A 38 12.06 8.38 3.40
C TYR A 38 11.64 9.79 3.77
N LYS A 39 11.55 10.69 2.80
CA LYS A 39 11.12 12.08 3.01
C LYS A 39 9.76 12.14 3.71
N VAL A 40 8.77 11.38 3.19
CA VAL A 40 7.41 11.43 3.74
C VAL A 40 7.33 10.78 5.12
N PHE A 41 7.83 9.55 5.30
CA PHE A 41 7.61 8.83 6.55
C PHE A 41 8.50 9.35 7.69
N TYR A 42 9.74 9.73 7.41
CA TYR A 42 10.70 10.08 8.47
C TYR A 42 10.89 11.59 8.63
N ASP A 43 11.01 12.35 7.54
CA ASP A 43 11.22 13.79 7.65
C ASP A 43 9.90 14.56 7.89
N GLU A 44 8.77 14.13 7.29
CA GLU A 44 7.46 14.80 7.45
C GLU A 44 6.62 14.18 8.59
N MET A 45 6.52 12.83 8.67
CA MET A 45 5.64 12.13 9.62
C MET A 45 6.35 11.69 10.91
N SER A 46 7.64 12.02 11.06
CA SER A 46 8.43 11.77 12.28
C SER A 46 8.55 10.30 12.70
N ALA A 47 8.40 9.35 11.79
CA ALA A 47 8.73 7.96 12.04
C ALA A 47 10.24 7.82 12.31
N LYS A 48 10.65 6.73 12.98
CA LYS A 48 12.06 6.53 13.37
C LYS A 48 12.76 5.60 12.37
N PRO A 49 13.69 6.11 11.53
CA PRO A 49 14.46 5.26 10.63
C PRO A 49 15.51 4.46 11.41
N ASN A 50 15.87 3.29 10.91
CA ASN A 50 17.07 2.60 11.39
C ASN A 50 18.35 3.33 10.92
N LYS A 51 19.51 2.97 11.51
CA LYS A 51 20.80 3.62 11.20
C LYS A 51 21.17 3.58 9.71
N LYS A 52 20.89 2.49 9.02
CA LYS A 52 21.20 2.33 7.59
C LYS A 52 20.31 3.24 6.73
N MET A 53 19.01 3.28 7.01
CA MET A 53 18.05 4.16 6.34
C MET A 53 18.38 5.64 6.56
N LEU A 54 18.82 6.00 7.80
CA LEU A 54 19.21 7.37 8.14
C LEU A 54 20.39 7.86 7.29
N VAL A 55 21.41 7.00 7.12
CA VAL A 55 22.58 7.30 6.29
C VAL A 55 22.24 7.35 4.81
N ALA A 56 21.49 6.36 4.33
CA ALA A 56 21.12 6.26 2.92
C ALA A 56 20.06 7.29 2.49
N LYS A 57 19.30 7.86 3.42
CA LYS A 57 18.10 8.67 3.14
C LYS A 57 17.12 7.93 2.22
N ARG A 58 16.90 6.62 2.53
CA ARG A 58 16.00 5.71 1.79
C ARG A 58 15.18 4.90 2.76
N ASP A 59 13.88 4.77 2.52
CA ASP A 59 13.04 3.77 3.18
C ASP A 59 13.09 2.49 2.36
N TYR A 60 13.69 1.45 2.91
CA TYR A 60 13.77 0.15 2.25
C TYR A 60 13.69 -1.00 3.25
N ASP A 61 13.19 -2.13 2.78
CA ASP A 61 13.15 -3.38 3.53
C ASP A 61 13.42 -4.59 2.61
N LYS A 62 13.36 -5.79 3.19
CA LYS A 62 13.60 -7.03 2.44
C LYS A 62 12.61 -7.28 1.30
N PHE A 63 11.45 -6.66 1.33
CA PHE A 63 10.37 -6.85 0.37
C PHE A 63 10.55 -6.00 -0.91
N ASP A 64 11.31 -4.92 -0.87
CA ASP A 64 11.49 -4.04 -2.04
C ASP A 64 12.03 -4.76 -3.29
N LYS A 65 12.71 -5.89 -3.11
CA LYS A 65 13.26 -6.68 -4.23
C LYS A 65 12.21 -7.48 -5.01
N PHE A 66 11.06 -7.74 -4.38
CA PHE A 66 10.10 -8.72 -4.88
C PHE A 66 8.72 -8.14 -5.14
N TRP A 67 8.43 -6.98 -4.55
CA TRP A 67 7.16 -6.32 -4.72
C TRP A 67 7.18 -5.42 -5.94
N ASP A 68 6.05 -5.32 -6.63
CA ASP A 68 5.89 -4.36 -7.69
C ASP A 68 5.75 -2.95 -7.10
N HIS A 69 6.42 -1.97 -7.73
CA HIS A 69 6.37 -0.58 -7.32
C HIS A 69 5.52 0.21 -8.31
N LEU A 70 4.33 0.61 -7.89
CA LEU A 70 3.48 1.52 -8.63
C LEU A 70 3.93 2.94 -8.34
N LEU A 71 4.21 3.72 -9.38
CA LEU A 71 4.76 5.07 -9.28
C LEU A 71 3.83 6.07 -9.96
N VAL A 72 3.74 7.27 -9.38
CA VAL A 72 3.28 8.46 -10.11
C VAL A 72 4.49 9.30 -10.46
N LEU A 73 4.65 9.57 -11.74
CA LEU A 73 5.75 10.33 -12.33
C LEU A 73 5.26 11.69 -12.81
N ASP A 74 5.93 12.78 -12.42
CA ASP A 74 5.72 14.11 -12.96
C ASP A 74 6.74 14.39 -14.09
N HIS A 75 6.29 14.33 -15.33
CA HIS A 75 7.12 14.54 -16.53
C HIS A 75 7.58 16.00 -16.73
N SER A 76 7.09 16.94 -15.94
CA SER A 76 7.66 18.29 -15.92
C SER A 76 9.05 18.33 -15.25
N LYS A 77 9.41 17.30 -14.50
CA LYS A 77 10.68 17.16 -13.78
C LYS A 77 11.71 16.42 -14.61
N LYS A 78 12.96 16.90 -14.57
CA LYS A 78 14.08 16.27 -15.28
C LYS A 78 14.81 15.23 -14.43
N ASN A 79 14.98 15.52 -13.13
CA ASN A 79 15.66 14.61 -12.21
C ASN A 79 14.70 13.52 -11.75
N ILE A 80 15.14 12.26 -11.76
CA ILE A 80 14.33 11.11 -11.38
C ILE A 80 13.86 11.17 -9.91
N LEU A 81 14.68 11.70 -9.01
CA LEU A 81 14.34 11.86 -7.58
C LEU A 81 13.21 12.87 -7.36
N ASP A 82 13.08 13.86 -8.23
CA ASP A 82 12.00 14.85 -8.20
C ASP A 82 10.79 14.40 -9.02
N LYS A 83 11.02 13.51 -9.99
CA LYS A 83 10.01 13.01 -10.92
C LYS A 83 9.04 12.04 -10.27
N VAL A 84 9.53 11.17 -9.36
CA VAL A 84 8.66 10.25 -8.60
C VAL A 84 7.95 11.03 -7.50
N VAL A 85 6.67 11.31 -7.69
CA VAL A 85 5.84 12.14 -6.80
C VAL A 85 4.80 11.35 -6.01
N GLY A 86 4.61 10.08 -6.33
CA GLY A 86 3.74 9.16 -5.60
C GLY A 86 4.19 7.72 -5.76
N THR A 87 3.95 6.90 -4.76
CA THR A 87 4.30 5.47 -4.80
C THR A 87 3.33 4.61 -4.00
N TYR A 88 3.18 3.36 -4.43
CA TYR A 88 2.55 2.26 -3.74
C TYR A 88 3.35 0.98 -3.98
N ARG A 89 3.52 0.12 -2.98
CA ARG A 89 4.04 -1.24 -3.18
C ARG A 89 2.90 -2.24 -3.28
N LEU A 90 3.00 -3.16 -4.20
CA LEU A 90 1.99 -4.14 -4.54
C LEU A 90 2.60 -5.54 -4.47
N ASN A 91 1.98 -6.47 -3.73
CA ASN A 91 2.45 -7.84 -3.63
C ASN A 91 1.30 -8.83 -3.81
N ARG A 92 1.34 -9.58 -4.87
CA ARG A 92 0.36 -10.62 -5.18
C ARG A 92 0.68 -11.91 -4.43
N LYS A 93 -0.35 -12.72 -4.14
CA LYS A 93 -0.18 -14.04 -3.51
C LYS A 93 0.79 -14.93 -4.27
N SER A 94 0.69 -14.96 -5.60
CA SER A 94 1.58 -15.72 -6.47
C SER A 94 3.06 -15.31 -6.34
N GLN A 95 3.35 -14.03 -6.11
CA GLN A 95 4.69 -13.53 -5.82
C GLN A 95 5.09 -13.82 -4.37
N ALA A 96 4.20 -13.55 -3.42
CA ALA A 96 4.46 -13.67 -2.00
C ALA A 96 4.88 -15.09 -1.59
N ILE A 97 4.24 -16.13 -2.13
CA ILE A 97 4.52 -17.54 -1.81
C ILE A 97 6.00 -17.87 -2.02
N ASN A 98 6.64 -17.31 -3.07
CA ASN A 98 8.02 -17.62 -3.43
C ASN A 98 9.04 -16.63 -2.87
N ASN A 99 8.59 -15.50 -2.28
CA ASN A 99 9.44 -14.35 -1.97
C ASN A 99 9.27 -13.84 -0.53
N GLY A 100 9.13 -14.74 0.42
CA GLY A 100 9.14 -14.41 1.85
C GLY A 100 7.81 -13.95 2.44
N GLY A 101 6.71 -14.16 1.71
CA GLY A 101 5.35 -13.94 2.19
C GLY A 101 4.88 -12.49 2.13
N PHE A 102 3.83 -12.20 2.89
CA PHE A 102 3.24 -10.89 3.02
C PHE A 102 3.80 -10.14 4.24
N TYR A 103 3.90 -8.81 4.14
CA TYR A 103 4.30 -7.95 5.26
C TYR A 103 3.31 -8.09 6.44
N SER A 104 2.01 -8.09 6.14
CA SER A 104 0.95 -8.20 7.15
C SER A 104 1.03 -9.46 7.99
N ALA A 105 1.68 -10.53 7.52
CA ALA A 105 1.88 -11.76 8.30
C ALA A 105 2.77 -11.55 9.55
N GLY A 106 3.55 -10.47 9.59
CA GLY A 106 4.33 -10.07 10.78
C GLY A 106 3.51 -9.41 11.88
N GLU A 107 2.26 -9.04 11.60
CA GLU A 107 1.37 -8.36 12.54
C GLU A 107 0.05 -9.13 12.77
N TYR A 108 -0.38 -9.91 11.78
CA TYR A 108 -1.65 -10.62 11.76
C TYR A 108 -1.49 -12.08 11.35
N ASN A 109 -2.32 -12.95 11.91
CA ASN A 109 -2.60 -14.24 11.33
C ASN A 109 -3.52 -14.00 10.12
N ILE A 110 -2.96 -14.15 8.92
CA ILE A 110 -3.65 -13.94 7.64
C ILE A 110 -4.05 -15.26 6.97
N LYS A 111 -4.09 -16.38 7.72
CA LYS A 111 -4.40 -17.70 7.15
C LYS A 111 -5.69 -17.69 6.33
N ASN A 112 -6.73 -17.04 6.82
CA ASN A 112 -8.01 -16.95 6.11
C ASN A 112 -7.89 -16.26 4.74
N LEU A 113 -7.02 -15.25 4.63
CA LEU A 113 -6.72 -14.60 3.34
C LEU A 113 -5.92 -15.53 2.42
N LEU A 114 -4.94 -16.27 2.98
CA LEU A 114 -4.14 -17.22 2.20
C LEU A 114 -4.95 -18.39 1.68
N ASP A 115 -5.94 -18.84 2.44
CA ASP A 115 -6.84 -19.93 2.06
C ASP A 115 -7.92 -19.48 1.06
N TYR A 116 -8.08 -18.16 0.84
CA TYR A 116 -9.04 -17.64 -0.13
C TYR A 116 -8.70 -18.11 -1.55
N PRO A 117 -9.69 -18.65 -2.31
CA PRO A 117 -9.46 -19.08 -3.68
C PRO A 117 -9.27 -17.88 -4.60
N GLY A 118 -8.20 -17.89 -5.40
CA GLY A 118 -7.85 -16.83 -6.34
C GLY A 118 -6.72 -15.91 -5.84
N GLU A 119 -6.44 -14.91 -6.65
CA GLU A 119 -5.34 -13.98 -6.40
C GLU A 119 -5.76 -12.90 -5.40
N ILE A 120 -4.89 -12.60 -4.45
CA ILE A 120 -5.06 -11.54 -3.48
C ILE A 120 -3.85 -10.59 -3.53
N LEU A 121 -4.07 -9.34 -3.18
CA LEU A 121 -3.09 -8.26 -3.28
C LEU A 121 -2.88 -7.58 -1.94
N GLU A 122 -1.66 -7.56 -1.46
CA GLU A 122 -1.25 -6.68 -0.36
C GLU A 122 -0.76 -5.34 -0.92
N LEU A 123 -1.29 -4.25 -0.35
CA LEU A 123 -0.85 -2.89 -0.64
C LEU A 123 -0.09 -2.33 0.56
N GLY A 124 1.02 -1.65 0.30
CA GLY A 124 1.83 -1.05 1.35
C GLY A 124 2.65 0.14 0.89
N ARG A 125 3.25 0.83 1.86
CA ARG A 125 4.16 1.94 1.62
C ARG A 125 3.60 3.04 0.71
N SER A 126 2.31 3.35 0.85
CA SER A 126 1.68 4.44 0.11
C SER A 126 2.17 5.79 0.60
N CYS A 127 2.66 6.61 -0.29
CA CYS A 127 2.89 8.01 0.00
C CYS A 127 2.89 8.89 -1.26
N VAL A 128 2.65 10.18 -1.07
CA VAL A 128 2.65 11.20 -2.11
C VAL A 128 3.44 12.40 -1.60
N ASP A 129 4.26 13.00 -2.47
CA ASP A 129 4.97 14.26 -2.19
C ASP A 129 3.98 15.35 -1.76
N ILE A 130 4.33 16.15 -0.76
CA ILE A 130 3.43 17.14 -0.17
C ILE A 130 2.85 18.12 -1.20
N LYS A 131 3.63 18.49 -2.23
CA LYS A 131 3.19 19.40 -3.29
C LYS A 131 2.19 18.77 -4.26
N HIS A 132 2.09 17.44 -4.23
CA HIS A 132 1.22 16.65 -5.11
C HIS A 132 0.07 15.97 -4.36
N ARG A 133 -0.15 16.28 -3.06
CA ARG A 133 -1.28 15.74 -2.26
C ARG A 133 -2.58 16.46 -2.63
N ASN A 134 -3.07 16.16 -3.81
CA ASN A 134 -4.34 16.64 -4.34
C ASN A 134 -5.19 15.47 -4.84
N GLY A 135 -6.45 15.73 -5.14
CA GLY A 135 -7.39 14.72 -5.60
C GLY A 135 -6.93 14.03 -6.90
N GLN A 136 -6.26 14.76 -7.80
CA GLN A 136 -5.80 14.25 -9.09
C GLN A 136 -4.75 13.13 -8.92
N THR A 137 -3.72 13.36 -8.10
CA THR A 137 -2.67 12.36 -7.87
C THR A 137 -3.22 11.11 -7.19
N MET A 138 -4.12 11.29 -6.21
CA MET A 138 -4.77 10.17 -5.54
C MET A 138 -5.65 9.36 -6.50
N GLN A 139 -6.44 10.03 -7.33
CA GLN A 139 -7.26 9.36 -8.35
C GLN A 139 -6.39 8.59 -9.35
N LEU A 140 -5.25 9.17 -9.74
CA LEU A 140 -4.33 8.53 -10.69
C LEU A 140 -3.72 7.25 -10.08
N LEU A 141 -3.29 7.29 -8.81
CA LEU A 141 -2.83 6.09 -8.09
C LEU A 141 -3.90 5.00 -8.07
N TRP A 142 -5.14 5.34 -7.74
CA TRP A 142 -6.23 4.36 -7.72
C TRP A 142 -6.56 3.82 -9.12
N ARG A 143 -6.42 4.61 -10.18
CA ARG A 143 -6.55 4.11 -11.56
C ARG A 143 -5.45 3.11 -11.90
N GLY A 144 -4.20 3.38 -11.49
CA GLY A 144 -3.10 2.43 -11.65
C GLY A 144 -3.34 1.13 -10.87
N ILE A 145 -3.82 1.22 -9.62
CA ILE A 145 -4.21 0.05 -8.81
C ILE A 145 -5.34 -0.72 -9.50
N ALA A 146 -6.37 -0.04 -10.01
CA ALA A 146 -7.48 -0.69 -10.72
C ALA A 146 -7.00 -1.47 -11.95
N ASN A 147 -6.11 -0.86 -12.78
CA ASN A 147 -5.52 -1.57 -13.92
C ASN A 147 -4.77 -2.84 -13.48
N TYR A 148 -4.00 -2.74 -12.39
CA TYR A 148 -3.29 -3.87 -11.80
C TYR A 148 -4.25 -4.97 -11.32
N VAL A 149 -5.32 -4.59 -10.63
CA VAL A 149 -6.35 -5.49 -10.11
C VAL A 149 -7.05 -6.25 -11.25
N PHE A 150 -7.45 -5.55 -12.31
CA PHE A 150 -8.10 -6.17 -13.47
C PHE A 150 -7.13 -7.05 -14.28
N PHE A 151 -5.89 -6.61 -14.42
CA PHE A 151 -4.89 -7.35 -15.16
C PHE A 151 -4.57 -8.73 -14.54
N TYR A 152 -4.45 -8.78 -13.21
CA TYR A 152 -4.11 -9.99 -12.46
C TYR A 152 -5.33 -10.70 -11.86
N ASP A 153 -6.54 -10.28 -12.19
CA ASP A 153 -7.79 -10.87 -11.65
C ASP A 153 -7.82 -10.93 -10.11
N ILE A 154 -7.34 -9.85 -9.45
CA ILE A 154 -7.28 -9.76 -8.00
C ILE A 154 -8.70 -9.78 -7.41
N LYS A 155 -8.93 -10.64 -6.43
CA LYS A 155 -10.24 -10.81 -5.77
C LYS A 155 -10.36 -10.05 -4.46
N ILE A 156 -9.24 -9.89 -3.73
CA ILE A 156 -9.20 -9.19 -2.44
C ILE A 156 -7.96 -8.30 -2.41
N MET A 157 -8.14 -7.08 -1.95
CA MET A 157 -7.05 -6.18 -1.57
C MET A 157 -7.01 -6.05 -0.05
N PHE A 158 -5.82 -6.04 0.53
CA PHE A 158 -5.61 -5.84 1.96
C PHE A 158 -4.29 -5.12 2.23
N GLY A 159 -4.07 -4.73 3.47
CA GLY A 159 -2.82 -4.09 3.89
C GLY A 159 -2.93 -3.54 5.30
N CYS A 160 -1.78 -3.18 5.89
CA CYS A 160 -1.73 -2.52 7.18
C CYS A 160 -1.93 -1.01 7.00
N ALA A 161 -2.88 -0.45 7.73
CA ALA A 161 -3.07 1.00 7.85
C ALA A 161 -2.75 1.43 9.29
N SER A 162 -2.15 2.60 9.45
CA SER A 162 -1.77 3.15 10.75
C SER A 162 -2.51 4.46 11.00
N PHE A 163 -2.91 4.68 12.26
CA PHE A 163 -3.32 6.02 12.69
C PHE A 163 -2.07 6.91 12.88
N PRO A 164 -2.17 8.21 12.59
CA PRO A 164 -1.05 9.14 12.82
C PRO A 164 -0.74 9.28 14.31
N GLU A 165 -1.75 9.15 15.17
CA GLU A 165 -1.64 9.19 16.62
C GLU A 165 -1.82 7.79 17.22
N VAL A 166 -1.12 7.54 18.33
CA VAL A 166 -1.14 6.24 19.01
C VAL A 166 -1.64 6.33 20.46
N SER A 167 -1.99 7.53 20.96
CA SER A 167 -2.60 7.64 22.28
C SER A 167 -3.98 7.01 22.28
N GLN A 168 -4.29 6.25 23.31
CA GLN A 168 -5.56 5.53 23.42
C GLN A 168 -6.76 6.46 23.26
N GLU A 169 -6.74 7.62 23.88
CA GLU A 169 -7.80 8.62 23.84
C GLU A 169 -8.17 9.06 22.43
N LEU A 170 -7.19 9.17 21.53
CA LEU A 170 -7.40 9.62 20.16
C LEU A 170 -7.84 8.48 19.23
N ILE A 171 -7.46 7.23 19.55
CA ILE A 171 -7.79 6.09 18.69
C ILE A 171 -9.04 5.31 19.12
N GLU A 172 -9.53 5.46 20.35
CA GLU A 172 -10.70 4.74 20.88
C GLU A 172 -11.94 4.89 20.00
N LEU A 173 -12.28 6.12 19.61
CA LEU A 173 -13.45 6.39 18.80
C LEU A 173 -13.33 5.78 17.39
N PRO A 174 -12.28 6.05 16.60
CA PRO A 174 -12.15 5.47 15.27
C PRO A 174 -11.99 3.95 15.30
N LEU A 175 -11.26 3.37 16.26
CA LEU A 175 -11.15 1.90 16.37
C LEU A 175 -12.50 1.26 16.70
N SER A 176 -13.27 1.83 17.64
CA SER A 176 -14.59 1.30 17.96
C SER A 176 -15.57 1.43 16.79
N TYR A 177 -15.49 2.51 16.02
CA TYR A 177 -16.28 2.67 14.81
C TYR A 177 -15.95 1.59 13.77
N LEU A 178 -14.66 1.38 13.49
CA LEU A 178 -14.22 0.31 12.59
C LEU A 178 -14.67 -1.07 13.10
N HIS A 179 -14.56 -1.32 14.41
CA HIS A 179 -15.03 -2.57 15.03
C HIS A 179 -16.52 -2.82 14.81
N HIS A 180 -17.35 -1.81 14.96
CA HIS A 180 -18.80 -2.01 14.88
C HIS A 180 -19.36 -2.02 13.47
N TYR A 181 -18.70 -1.36 12.52
CA TYR A 181 -19.28 -1.10 11.19
C TYR A 181 -18.44 -1.60 10.02
N HIS A 182 -17.15 -1.89 10.24
CA HIS A 182 -16.22 -2.17 9.14
C HIS A 182 -15.35 -3.43 9.34
N LEU A 183 -15.73 -4.32 10.26
CA LEU A 183 -15.05 -5.60 10.34
C LEU A 183 -15.26 -6.40 9.06
N ALA A 184 -14.17 -6.97 8.54
CA ALA A 184 -14.25 -7.90 7.42
C ALA A 184 -15.12 -9.13 7.78
N PRO A 185 -15.74 -9.80 6.80
CA PRO A 185 -16.41 -11.09 7.00
C PRO A 185 -15.47 -12.09 7.70
N LYS A 186 -16.03 -12.94 8.57
CA LYS A 186 -15.23 -13.88 9.40
C LYS A 186 -14.33 -14.78 8.55
N GLU A 187 -14.80 -15.16 7.39
CA GLU A 187 -14.17 -16.08 6.45
C GLU A 187 -12.83 -15.54 5.89
N ILE A 188 -12.67 -14.23 5.82
CA ILE A 188 -11.48 -13.56 5.27
C ILE A 188 -10.80 -12.63 6.29
N ARG A 189 -11.32 -12.57 7.53
CA ARG A 189 -10.84 -11.62 8.54
C ARG A 189 -9.46 -12.02 9.07
N PRO A 190 -8.44 -11.16 8.94
CA PRO A 190 -7.18 -11.31 9.67
C PRO A 190 -7.41 -11.17 11.17
N LEU A 191 -6.59 -11.87 11.94
CA LEU A 191 -6.59 -11.76 13.41
C LEU A 191 -5.22 -11.22 13.85
N ALA A 192 -5.21 -10.17 14.66
CA ALA A 192 -3.97 -9.66 15.20
C ALA A 192 -3.19 -10.75 15.93
N LEU A 193 -1.86 -10.79 15.77
CA LEU A 193 -1.01 -11.67 16.56
C LEU A 193 -1.13 -11.31 18.05
N PRO A 194 -0.99 -12.26 18.98
CA PRO A 194 -1.20 -12.01 20.41
C PRO A 194 -0.41 -10.82 20.96
N ASN A 195 0.82 -10.64 20.50
CA ASN A 195 1.72 -9.55 20.91
C ASN A 195 1.44 -8.21 20.17
N ARG A 196 0.48 -8.20 19.24
CA ARG A 196 0.05 -7.01 18.47
C ARG A 196 -1.41 -6.64 18.73
N TYR A 197 -2.12 -7.48 19.47
CA TYR A 197 -3.54 -7.28 19.69
C TYR A 197 -3.81 -6.05 20.55
N ILE A 198 -4.72 -5.21 20.08
CA ILE A 198 -5.34 -4.13 20.84
C ILE A 198 -6.85 -4.34 20.77
N ASN A 199 -7.52 -4.21 21.91
CA ASN A 199 -8.98 -4.21 21.91
C ASN A 199 -9.49 -3.02 21.07
N MET A 200 -10.36 -3.27 20.12
CA MET A 200 -10.97 -2.22 19.30
C MET A 200 -12.32 -1.74 19.86
N ASN A 201 -12.93 -2.50 20.78
CA ASN A 201 -14.27 -2.21 21.30
C ASN A 201 -14.21 -1.42 22.64
N PHE A 202 -13.71 -0.19 22.56
CA PHE A 202 -13.66 0.71 23.71
C PHE A 202 -15.02 1.38 24.00
N ILE A 203 -15.76 1.71 22.94
CA ILE A 203 -17.01 2.46 23.00
C ILE A 203 -18.14 1.58 22.49
N SER A 204 -19.21 1.44 23.28
CA SER A 204 -20.37 0.63 22.88
C SER A 204 -21.07 1.18 21.64
N LYS A 205 -21.61 0.28 20.81
CA LYS A 205 -22.32 0.64 19.57
C LYS A 205 -23.45 1.66 19.78
N SER A 206 -24.15 1.59 20.91
CA SER A 206 -25.24 2.51 21.23
C SER A 206 -24.82 3.98 21.36
N LYS A 207 -23.54 4.24 21.63
CA LYS A 207 -23.03 5.62 21.69
C LYS A 207 -22.85 6.24 20.30
N PHE A 208 -22.72 5.43 19.25
CA PHE A 208 -22.56 5.90 17.86
C PHE A 208 -23.87 6.36 17.23
N SER A 209 -25.03 5.97 17.75
CA SER A 209 -26.34 6.44 17.26
C SER A 209 -26.57 7.97 17.41
N ARG A 210 -25.65 8.66 18.07
CA ARG A 210 -25.66 10.13 18.26
C ARG A 210 -24.77 10.88 17.25
N TYR A 211 -24.05 10.16 16.39
CA TYR A 211 -23.22 10.75 15.33
C TYR A 211 -23.89 10.46 13.98
N PRO A 212 -24.20 11.48 13.19
CA PRO A 212 -24.82 11.31 11.87
C PRO A 212 -23.91 10.61 10.88
#